data_2abe5f66fd181ad073dc58431bbdbef9
#
_entry.id   2abe5f66fd181ad073dc58431bbdbef9
#
_cell.length_a   1.000
_cell.length_b   1.000
_cell.length_c   1.000
_cell.angle_alpha   90.00
_cell.angle_beta   90.00
_cell.angle_gamma   90.00
#
_symmetry.space_group_name_H-M   'P 1'
#
loop_
_entity.id
_entity.type
_entity.pdbx_description
1 polymer ?
#
loop_
_entity_poly.entity_id
_entity_poly.type
_entity_poly.pdbx_seq_one_letter_code
_entity_poly.pdbx_strand_id
1 'polypeptide(L)'
;ANRKYIAFFSLFTLIPSILIAAFSLFLFSFALEKYLDNKITTVVNNSYELAKNYVNEKRNKIESDIILVAFDLNKNYSLYLNEDKRNFQRFLNTQRAIRNLDQIHLIDSKKNVIMSSSNTPYLPVEDRALEMVLNDDRPLKIINTFENKSAAIIKLSLYPNTFLYVVKFLEKEISNYLIESEEAINFYYTVEEKRTGIKISFIL
;
A
#
# COMPACT_ATOMS: atom_id res chain seq x y z
N ALA A 1 -42.09 -14.76 68.44
CA ALA A 1 -41.19 -13.60 68.47
C ALA A 1 -39.81 -13.94 67.84
N ASN A 2 -39.33 -15.15 68.02
CA ASN A 2 -38.01 -15.55 67.48
C ASN A 2 -37.98 -15.57 65.96
N ARG A 3 -39.07 -15.91 65.28
CA ARG A 3 -39.14 -15.95 63.81
C ARG A 3 -39.00 -14.56 63.18
N LYS A 4 -39.53 -13.51 63.81
CA LYS A 4 -39.42 -12.15 63.32
C LYS A 4 -37.98 -11.62 63.44
N TYR A 5 -37.30 -11.97 64.51
CA TYR A 5 -35.90 -11.62 64.71
C TYR A 5 -34.99 -12.30 63.72
N ILE A 6 -35.20 -13.60 63.45
CA ILE A 6 -34.39 -14.36 62.50
C ILE A 6 -34.63 -13.80 61.09
N ALA A 7 -35.88 -13.53 60.70
CA ALA A 7 -36.20 -12.98 59.39
C ALA A 7 -35.59 -11.58 59.19
N PHE A 8 -35.72 -10.73 60.22
CA PHE A 8 -35.19 -9.37 60.20
C PHE A 8 -33.64 -9.35 60.13
N PHE A 9 -33.01 -10.24 60.92
CA PHE A 9 -31.56 -10.35 60.94
C PHE A 9 -31.04 -10.94 59.64
N SER A 10 -31.69 -11.95 59.06
CA SER A 10 -31.36 -12.50 57.74
C SER A 10 -31.50 -11.48 56.64
N LEU A 11 -32.56 -10.68 56.67
CA LEU A 11 -32.77 -9.61 55.69
C LEU A 11 -31.70 -8.53 55.82
N PHE A 12 -31.33 -8.15 57.03
CA PHE A 12 -30.32 -7.17 57.30
C PHE A 12 -28.94 -7.57 56.85
N THR A 13 -28.61 -8.88 56.86
CA THR A 13 -27.34 -9.44 56.39
C THR A 13 -27.33 -9.70 54.88
N LEU A 14 -28.47 -10.05 54.31
CA LEU A 14 -28.61 -10.41 52.90
C LEU A 14 -28.52 -9.15 51.97
N ILE A 15 -29.13 -8.06 52.36
CA ILE A 15 -29.15 -6.82 51.53
C ILE A 15 -27.73 -6.32 51.27
N PRO A 16 -26.86 -6.12 52.26
CA PRO A 16 -25.48 -5.66 52.01
C PRO A 16 -24.69 -6.65 51.14
N SER A 17 -24.88 -7.98 51.36
CA SER A 17 -24.17 -9.00 50.57
C SER A 17 -24.55 -8.95 49.10
N ILE A 18 -25.83 -8.78 48.79
CA ILE A 18 -26.33 -8.65 47.44
C ILE A 18 -25.79 -7.37 46.77
N LEU A 19 -25.76 -6.25 47.49
CA LEU A 19 -25.23 -4.99 47.00
C LEU A 19 -23.73 -5.09 46.67
N ILE A 20 -22.95 -5.72 47.53
CA ILE A 20 -21.52 -5.94 47.33
C ILE A 20 -21.28 -6.83 46.11
N ALA A 21 -22.04 -7.92 45.99
CA ALA A 21 -21.93 -8.82 44.84
C ALA A 21 -22.29 -8.11 43.53
N ALA A 22 -23.36 -7.35 43.48
CA ALA A 22 -23.80 -6.60 42.31
C ALA A 22 -22.77 -5.54 41.92
N PHE A 23 -22.23 -4.83 42.91
CA PHE A 23 -21.20 -3.80 42.68
C PHE A 23 -19.89 -4.41 42.15
N SER A 24 -19.48 -5.56 42.71
CA SER A 24 -18.29 -6.28 42.25
C SER A 24 -18.42 -6.76 40.81
N LEU A 25 -19.59 -7.32 40.46
CA LEU A 25 -19.87 -7.71 39.07
C LEU A 25 -19.86 -6.56 38.12
N PHE A 26 -20.44 -5.42 38.52
CA PHE A 26 -20.44 -4.21 37.72
C PHE A 26 -19.04 -3.68 37.47
N LEU A 27 -18.21 -3.60 38.50
CA LEU A 27 -16.82 -3.15 38.38
C LEU A 27 -16.00 -4.10 37.51
N PHE A 28 -16.18 -5.40 37.68
CA PHE A 28 -15.48 -6.40 36.90
C PHE A 28 -15.85 -6.30 35.42
N SER A 29 -17.14 -6.21 35.10
CA SER A 29 -17.62 -6.06 33.73
C SER A 29 -17.10 -4.77 33.08
N PHE A 30 -17.13 -3.67 33.82
CA PHE A 30 -16.63 -2.37 33.33
C PHE A 30 -15.12 -2.42 33.07
N ALA A 31 -14.35 -2.97 33.98
CA ALA A 31 -12.90 -3.08 33.83
C ALA A 31 -12.52 -4.02 32.68
N LEU A 32 -13.23 -5.14 32.53
CA LEU A 32 -12.99 -6.08 31.45
C LEU A 32 -13.31 -5.48 30.08
N GLU A 33 -14.44 -4.81 29.96
CA GLU A 33 -14.86 -4.11 28.74
C GLU A 33 -13.82 -3.07 28.32
N LYS A 34 -13.39 -2.24 29.24
CA LYS A 34 -12.40 -1.21 28.98
C LYS A 34 -11.04 -1.80 28.59
N TYR A 35 -10.63 -2.89 29.22
CA TYR A 35 -9.40 -3.60 28.89
C TYR A 35 -9.45 -4.18 27.48
N LEU A 36 -10.55 -4.82 27.11
CA LEU A 36 -10.74 -5.39 25.78
C LEU A 36 -10.75 -4.31 24.69
N ASP A 37 -11.45 -3.20 24.90
CA ASP A 37 -11.49 -2.10 23.95
C ASP A 37 -10.10 -1.52 23.70
N ASN A 38 -9.33 -1.27 24.74
CA ASN A 38 -7.96 -0.76 24.60
C ASN A 38 -7.06 -1.74 23.84
N LYS A 39 -7.19 -3.03 24.12
CA LYS A 39 -6.36 -4.05 23.46
C LYS A 39 -6.71 -4.20 21.99
N ILE A 40 -7.99 -4.20 21.65
CA ILE A 40 -8.47 -4.27 20.27
C ILE A 40 -7.99 -3.04 19.49
N THR A 41 -8.14 -1.86 20.03
CA THR A 41 -7.69 -0.61 19.40
C THR A 41 -6.18 -0.63 19.14
N THR A 42 -5.37 -1.11 20.08
CA THR A 42 -3.92 -1.22 19.92
C THR A 42 -3.55 -2.19 18.80
N VAL A 43 -4.20 -3.36 18.72
CA VAL A 43 -3.95 -4.35 17.68
C VAL A 43 -4.30 -3.79 16.29
N VAL A 44 -5.44 -3.13 16.16
CA VAL A 44 -5.86 -2.51 14.89
C VAL A 44 -4.87 -1.42 14.46
N ASN A 45 -4.45 -0.56 15.37
CA ASN A 45 -3.50 0.50 15.07
C ASN A 45 -2.12 -0.06 14.67
N ASN A 46 -1.65 -1.12 15.33
CA ASN A 46 -0.39 -1.77 14.98
C ASN A 46 -0.45 -2.43 13.62
N SER A 47 -1.56 -3.07 13.27
CA SER A 47 -1.76 -3.68 11.96
C SER A 47 -1.78 -2.62 10.85
N TYR A 48 -2.42 -1.49 11.09
CA TYR A 48 -2.42 -0.35 10.18
C TYR A 48 -1.01 0.21 9.97
N GLU A 49 -0.26 0.43 11.04
CA GLU A 49 1.12 0.94 10.97
C GLU A 49 2.03 -0.04 10.23
N LEU A 50 1.89 -1.33 10.44
CA LEU A 50 2.65 -2.36 9.71
C LEU A 50 2.33 -2.32 8.22
N ALA A 51 1.06 -2.23 7.85
CA ALA A 51 0.64 -2.13 6.46
C ALA A 51 1.15 -0.85 5.80
N LYS A 52 1.09 0.27 6.51
CA LYS A 52 1.62 1.55 6.05
C LYS A 52 3.13 1.49 5.82
N ASN A 53 3.88 0.90 6.74
CA ASN A 53 5.33 0.72 6.60
C ASN A 53 5.66 -0.19 5.42
N TYR A 54 4.91 -1.25 5.21
CA TYR A 54 5.05 -2.13 4.05
C TYR A 54 4.86 -1.36 2.74
N VAL A 55 3.82 -0.57 2.64
CA VAL A 55 3.55 0.25 1.45
C VAL A 55 4.70 1.25 1.20
N ASN A 56 5.17 1.93 2.24
CA ASN A 56 6.27 2.88 2.13
C ASN A 56 7.57 2.19 1.69
N GLU A 57 7.86 1.01 2.21
CA GLU A 57 8.99 0.20 1.80
C GLU A 57 8.91 -0.16 0.32
N LYS A 58 7.74 -0.61 -0.14
CA LYS A 58 7.52 -0.95 -1.55
C LYS A 58 7.64 0.26 -2.48
N ARG A 59 7.16 1.42 -2.05
CA ARG A 59 7.33 2.68 -2.79
C ARG A 59 8.80 3.04 -2.95
N ASN A 60 9.56 2.98 -1.87
CA ASN A 60 10.99 3.29 -1.89
C ASN A 60 11.75 2.30 -2.75
N LYS A 61 11.40 1.03 -2.69
CA LYS A 61 12.00 -0.02 -3.50
C LYS A 61 11.73 0.19 -4.99
N ILE A 62 10.49 0.43 -5.38
CA ILE A 62 10.14 0.61 -6.79
C ILE A 62 10.77 1.89 -7.36
N GLU A 63 10.89 2.94 -6.57
CA GLU A 63 11.60 4.15 -6.95
C GLU A 63 13.07 3.87 -7.24
N SER A 64 13.74 3.18 -6.34
CA SER A 64 15.14 2.77 -6.52
C SER A 64 15.31 1.88 -7.75
N ASP A 65 14.42 0.93 -7.94
CA ASP A 65 14.48 0.01 -9.08
C ASP A 65 14.30 0.74 -10.42
N ILE A 66 13.33 1.64 -10.52
CA ILE A 66 13.11 2.36 -11.79
C ILE A 66 14.26 3.29 -12.14
N ILE A 67 14.86 3.94 -11.15
CA ILE A 67 16.03 4.80 -11.37
C ILE A 67 17.19 3.98 -11.91
N LEU A 68 17.44 2.80 -11.35
CA LEU A 68 18.52 1.93 -11.79
C LEU A 68 18.25 1.33 -13.16
N VAL A 69 17.02 0.93 -13.44
CA VAL A 69 16.64 0.44 -14.78
C VAL A 69 16.78 1.53 -15.83
N ALA A 70 16.33 2.75 -15.53
CA ALA A 70 16.47 3.89 -16.43
C ALA A 70 17.94 4.21 -16.72
N PHE A 71 18.78 4.15 -15.69
CA PHE A 71 20.22 4.36 -15.85
C PHE A 71 20.85 3.31 -16.77
N ASP A 72 20.51 2.05 -16.59
CA ASP A 72 21.03 0.95 -17.41
C ASP A 72 20.49 1.02 -18.85
N LEU A 73 19.23 1.43 -19.03
CA LEU A 73 18.65 1.67 -20.35
C LEU A 73 19.37 2.79 -21.09
N ASN A 74 19.69 3.88 -20.40
CA ASN A 74 20.44 4.97 -20.99
C ASN A 74 21.84 4.55 -21.41
N LYS A 75 22.51 3.72 -20.62
CA LYS A 75 23.82 3.16 -20.99
C LYS A 75 23.77 2.27 -22.22
N ASN A 76 22.68 1.55 -22.42
CA ASN A 76 22.51 0.59 -23.50
C ASN A 76 21.62 1.15 -24.63
N TYR A 77 21.53 2.45 -24.75
CA TYR A 77 20.74 3.11 -25.79
C TYR A 77 21.17 2.72 -27.19
N SER A 78 22.44 2.38 -27.39
CA SER A 78 22.96 1.91 -28.68
C SER A 78 22.27 0.66 -29.21
N LEU A 79 21.87 -0.27 -28.33
CA LEU A 79 21.11 -1.46 -28.73
C LEU A 79 19.74 -1.09 -29.31
N TYR A 80 19.11 -0.07 -28.73
CA TYR A 80 17.83 0.44 -29.20
C TYR A 80 17.98 1.16 -30.56
N LEU A 81 19.01 2.01 -30.68
CA LEU A 81 19.29 2.74 -31.93
C LEU A 81 19.63 1.81 -33.10
N ASN A 82 20.37 0.75 -32.85
CA ASN A 82 20.78 -0.20 -33.86
C ASN A 82 19.66 -1.20 -34.23
N GLU A 83 18.47 -1.02 -33.67
CA GLU A 83 17.31 -1.89 -33.88
C GLU A 83 17.56 -3.36 -33.56
N ASP A 84 18.49 -3.62 -32.66
CA ASP A 84 18.80 -4.98 -32.19
C ASP A 84 17.75 -5.44 -31.16
N LYS A 85 16.55 -5.70 -31.65
CA LYS A 85 15.39 -6.04 -30.82
C LYS A 85 15.61 -7.27 -29.96
N ARG A 86 16.32 -8.26 -30.46
CA ARG A 86 16.56 -9.50 -29.74
C ARG A 86 17.44 -9.29 -28.51
N ASN A 87 18.56 -8.59 -28.68
CA ASN A 87 19.46 -8.30 -27.56
C ASN A 87 18.84 -7.29 -26.60
N PHE A 88 18.08 -6.33 -27.09
CA PHE A 88 17.35 -5.40 -26.26
C PHE A 88 16.29 -6.10 -25.41
N GLN A 89 15.57 -7.05 -26.00
CA GLN A 89 14.60 -7.87 -25.27
C GLN A 89 15.27 -8.69 -24.16
N ARG A 90 16.42 -9.30 -24.44
CA ARG A 90 17.21 -10.00 -23.41
C ARG A 90 17.65 -9.05 -22.32
N PHE A 91 18.05 -7.85 -22.67
CA PHE A 91 18.45 -6.84 -21.71
C PHE A 91 17.29 -6.49 -20.77
N LEU A 92 16.10 -6.25 -21.30
CA LEU A 92 14.92 -5.99 -20.48
C LEU A 92 14.56 -7.19 -19.58
N ASN A 93 14.64 -8.40 -20.12
CA ASN A 93 14.38 -9.61 -19.35
C ASN A 93 15.37 -9.76 -18.19
N THR A 94 16.65 -9.46 -18.45
CA THR A 94 17.68 -9.48 -17.42
C THR A 94 17.42 -8.44 -16.34
N GLN A 95 17.08 -7.23 -16.72
CA GLN A 95 16.74 -6.16 -15.77
C GLN A 95 15.57 -6.57 -14.88
N ARG A 96 14.52 -7.15 -15.48
CA ARG A 96 13.39 -7.64 -14.72
C ARG A 96 13.78 -8.71 -13.70
N ALA A 97 14.62 -9.65 -14.12
CA ALA A 97 15.06 -10.75 -13.26
C ALA A 97 15.95 -10.30 -12.11
N ILE A 98 17.00 -9.52 -12.38
CA ILE A 98 17.93 -9.08 -11.33
C ILE A 98 17.27 -8.16 -10.31
N ARG A 99 16.26 -7.40 -10.69
CA ARG A 99 15.56 -6.49 -9.77
C ARG A 99 14.29 -7.11 -9.19
N ASN A 100 14.01 -8.35 -9.55
CA ASN A 100 12.82 -9.07 -9.10
C ASN A 100 11.54 -8.28 -9.34
N LEU A 101 11.42 -7.71 -10.53
CA LEU A 101 10.22 -7.01 -10.97
C LEU A 101 9.27 -7.98 -11.68
N ASP A 102 7.99 -7.69 -11.64
CA ASP A 102 6.98 -8.50 -12.32
C ASP A 102 6.78 -8.05 -13.76
N GLN A 103 6.92 -6.75 -14.03
CA GLN A 103 6.76 -6.20 -15.36
C GLN A 103 7.71 -5.02 -15.58
N ILE A 104 8.26 -4.94 -16.78
CA ILE A 104 8.93 -3.76 -17.31
C ILE A 104 8.34 -3.46 -18.68
N HIS A 105 7.86 -2.24 -18.87
CA HIS A 105 7.28 -1.81 -20.14
C HIS A 105 7.94 -0.52 -20.59
N LEU A 106 8.22 -0.44 -21.89
CA LEU A 106 8.49 0.82 -22.58
C LEU A 106 7.23 1.19 -23.34
N ILE A 107 6.68 2.36 -23.05
CA ILE A 107 5.42 2.82 -23.62
C ILE A 107 5.59 4.21 -24.23
N ASP A 108 4.74 4.55 -25.19
CA ASP A 108 4.69 5.88 -25.77
C ASP A 108 3.67 6.78 -25.04
N SER A 109 3.54 8.01 -25.46
CA SER A 109 2.60 8.98 -24.87
C SER A 109 1.13 8.60 -25.04
N LYS A 110 0.82 7.67 -25.94
CA LYS A 110 -0.53 7.12 -26.14
C LYS A 110 -0.73 5.83 -25.38
N LYS A 111 0.21 5.45 -24.55
CA LYS A 111 0.19 4.21 -23.74
C LYS A 111 0.34 2.93 -24.57
N ASN A 112 0.78 3.03 -25.82
CA ASN A 112 1.11 1.87 -26.62
C ASN A 112 2.44 1.27 -26.17
N VAL A 113 2.49 -0.05 -26.11
CA VAL A 113 3.70 -0.77 -25.70
C VAL A 113 4.68 -0.79 -26.88
N ILE A 114 5.88 -0.25 -26.63
CA ILE A 114 7.00 -0.31 -27.58
C ILE A 114 7.72 -1.66 -27.41
N MET A 115 8.03 -2.00 -26.16
CA MET A 115 8.66 -3.25 -25.78
C MET A 115 8.34 -3.60 -24.34
N SER A 116 8.23 -4.88 -24.02
CA SER A 116 7.89 -5.33 -22.68
C SER A 116 8.71 -6.53 -22.26
N SER A 117 8.95 -6.66 -20.96
CA SER A 117 9.34 -7.88 -20.30
C SER A 117 8.31 -8.17 -19.21
N SER A 118 7.43 -9.13 -19.45
CA SER A 118 6.34 -9.46 -18.53
C SER A 118 5.76 -10.83 -18.84
N ASN A 119 5.35 -11.54 -17.79
CA ASN A 119 4.62 -12.80 -17.91
C ASN A 119 3.10 -12.61 -17.76
N THR A 120 2.67 -11.39 -17.52
CA THR A 120 1.26 -11.05 -17.30
C THR A 120 0.85 -9.94 -18.28
N PRO A 121 -0.44 -9.80 -18.58
CA PRO A 121 -0.91 -8.76 -19.50
C PRO A 121 -0.58 -7.35 -19.00
N TYR A 122 -0.26 -6.48 -19.95
CA TYR A 122 -0.09 -5.06 -19.67
C TYR A 122 -1.45 -4.41 -19.42
N LEU A 123 -1.53 -3.69 -18.29
CA LEU A 123 -2.67 -2.84 -17.98
C LEU A 123 -2.23 -1.39 -18.15
N PRO A 124 -2.89 -0.61 -19.04
CA PRO A 124 -2.49 0.76 -19.30
C PRO A 124 -2.49 1.63 -18.03
N VAL A 125 -1.51 2.53 -17.95
CA VAL A 125 -1.47 3.54 -16.89
C VAL A 125 -2.56 4.58 -17.12
N GLU A 126 -2.93 5.30 -16.08
CA GLU A 126 -3.88 6.39 -16.21
C GLU A 126 -3.23 7.60 -16.92
N ASP A 127 -4.03 8.34 -17.68
CA ASP A 127 -3.57 9.54 -18.40
C ASP A 127 -2.92 10.54 -17.46
N ARG A 128 -3.44 10.68 -16.26
CA ARG A 128 -2.93 11.56 -15.23
C ARG A 128 -1.48 11.23 -14.85
N ALA A 129 -1.14 9.95 -14.76
CA ALA A 129 0.21 9.52 -14.44
C ALA A 129 1.21 9.95 -15.53
N LEU A 130 0.84 9.81 -16.79
CA LEU A 130 1.67 10.27 -17.92
C LEU A 130 1.86 11.78 -17.90
N GLU A 131 0.80 12.54 -17.67
CA GLU A 131 0.85 13.99 -17.59
C GLU A 131 1.82 14.46 -16.49
N MET A 132 1.82 13.78 -15.34
CA MET A 132 2.66 14.14 -14.21
C MET A 132 4.15 13.92 -14.47
N VAL A 133 4.53 12.98 -15.31
CA VAL A 133 5.94 12.70 -15.60
C VAL A 133 6.43 13.34 -16.89
N LEU A 134 5.55 13.94 -17.67
CA LEU A 134 5.89 14.49 -18.98
C LEU A 134 7.01 15.54 -18.92
N ASN A 135 6.99 16.40 -17.91
CA ASN A 135 7.93 17.50 -17.74
C ASN A 135 8.79 17.38 -16.48
N ASP A 136 8.91 16.19 -15.93
CA ASP A 136 9.66 15.95 -14.70
C ASP A 136 10.65 14.79 -14.90
N ASP A 137 11.87 14.98 -14.44
CA ASP A 137 12.93 13.97 -14.54
C ASP A 137 12.85 12.91 -13.43
N ARG A 138 11.99 13.12 -12.46
CA ARG A 138 11.83 12.19 -11.33
C ARG A 138 10.73 11.16 -11.60
N PRO A 139 10.88 9.94 -11.07
CA PRO A 139 9.85 8.94 -11.22
C PRO A 139 8.60 9.27 -10.41
N LEU A 140 7.45 8.92 -10.95
CA LEU A 140 6.19 8.93 -10.24
C LEU A 140 5.95 7.52 -9.67
N LYS A 141 5.73 7.43 -8.38
CA LYS A 141 5.42 6.16 -7.70
C LYS A 141 3.90 6.00 -7.59
N ILE A 142 3.42 4.82 -7.92
CA ILE A 142 1.99 4.51 -7.92
C ILE A 142 1.76 3.26 -7.07
N ILE A 143 0.97 3.39 -6.02
CA ILE A 143 0.51 2.24 -5.24
C ILE A 143 -0.97 2.05 -5.52
N ASN A 144 -1.31 0.93 -6.12
CA ASN A 144 -2.70 0.59 -6.45
C ASN A 144 -3.07 -0.73 -5.76
N THR A 145 -3.73 -0.62 -4.61
CA THR A 145 -4.12 -1.79 -3.82
C THR A 145 -5.22 -2.59 -4.48
N PHE A 146 -6.08 -1.97 -5.29
CA PHE A 146 -7.15 -2.67 -6.02
C PHE A 146 -6.61 -3.57 -7.11
N GLU A 147 -5.55 -3.14 -7.79
CA GLU A 147 -4.82 -3.94 -8.78
C GLU A 147 -3.65 -4.70 -8.17
N ASN A 148 -3.46 -4.61 -6.87
CA ASN A 148 -2.46 -5.34 -6.13
C ASN A 148 -1.02 -5.03 -6.58
N LYS A 149 -0.75 -3.78 -6.96
CA LYS A 149 0.53 -3.41 -7.54
C LYS A 149 1.20 -2.21 -6.86
N SER A 150 2.52 -2.27 -6.87
CA SER A 150 3.42 -1.15 -6.67
C SER A 150 4.09 -0.87 -8.01
N ALA A 151 3.99 0.34 -8.50
CA ALA A 151 4.49 0.69 -9.82
C ALA A 151 5.22 2.04 -9.78
N ALA A 152 6.01 2.28 -10.81
CA ALA A 152 6.62 3.58 -11.04
C ALA A 152 6.70 3.85 -12.54
N ILE A 153 6.66 5.11 -12.90
CA ILE A 153 6.80 5.57 -14.27
C ILE A 153 7.77 6.75 -14.33
N ILE A 154 8.60 6.78 -15.35
CA ILE A 154 9.53 7.88 -15.61
C ILE A 154 9.64 8.09 -17.12
N LYS A 155 9.84 9.34 -17.54
CA LYS A 155 10.14 9.66 -18.93
C LYS A 155 11.62 9.36 -19.20
N LEU A 156 11.90 8.62 -20.28
CA LEU A 156 13.25 8.37 -20.74
C LEU A 156 13.69 9.48 -21.69
N SER A 157 14.53 10.39 -21.22
CA SER A 157 14.92 11.58 -21.96
C SER A 157 15.73 11.28 -23.24
N LEU A 158 16.53 10.21 -23.24
CA LEU A 158 17.31 9.81 -24.42
C LEU A 158 16.49 9.07 -25.47
N TYR A 159 15.39 8.44 -25.07
CA TYR A 159 14.53 7.69 -25.96
C TYR A 159 13.39 8.59 -26.49
N PRO A 160 13.15 8.63 -27.81
CA PRO A 160 12.12 9.50 -28.34
C PRO A 160 10.71 9.03 -27.93
N ASN A 161 9.93 9.93 -27.34
CA ASN A 161 8.53 9.68 -26.95
C ASN A 161 8.33 8.35 -26.17
N THR A 162 9.22 8.09 -25.21
CA THR A 162 9.24 6.82 -24.48
C THR A 162 9.21 7.04 -22.98
N PHE A 163 8.36 6.26 -22.32
CA PHE A 163 8.26 6.21 -20.86
C PHE A 163 8.58 4.80 -20.38
N LEU A 164 9.31 4.73 -19.29
CA LEU A 164 9.58 3.48 -18.59
C LEU A 164 8.54 3.27 -17.51
N TYR A 165 7.87 2.15 -17.54
CA TYR A 165 6.86 1.75 -16.57
C TYR A 165 7.23 0.40 -15.97
N VAL A 166 7.42 0.34 -14.66
CA VAL A 166 7.81 -0.87 -13.95
C VAL A 166 6.75 -1.23 -12.91
N VAL A 167 6.52 -2.53 -12.72
CA VAL A 167 5.49 -3.03 -11.82
C VAL A 167 6.07 -4.15 -10.95
N LYS A 168 5.72 -4.09 -9.66
CA LYS A 168 5.91 -5.15 -8.69
C LYS A 168 4.60 -5.38 -7.97
N PHE A 169 4.11 -6.62 -7.99
CA PHE A 169 2.87 -6.93 -7.31
C PHE A 169 3.06 -6.95 -5.79
N LEU A 170 2.04 -6.48 -5.09
CA LEU A 170 1.99 -6.49 -3.64
C LEU A 170 1.50 -7.85 -3.13
N GLU A 171 1.76 -8.14 -1.87
CA GLU A 171 1.18 -9.30 -1.21
C GLU A 171 -0.33 -9.11 -1.06
N LYS A 172 -1.11 -10.09 -1.53
CA LYS A 172 -2.58 -9.99 -1.56
C LYS A 172 -3.20 -9.76 -0.19
N GLU A 173 -2.65 -10.37 0.83
CA GLU A 173 -3.17 -10.25 2.19
C GLU A 173 -3.11 -8.81 2.68
N ILE A 174 -2.01 -8.13 2.42
CA ILE A 174 -1.82 -6.73 2.82
C ILE A 174 -2.67 -5.81 1.95
N SER A 175 -2.75 -6.08 0.64
CA SER A 175 -3.62 -5.32 -0.25
C SER A 175 -5.09 -5.44 0.16
N ASN A 176 -5.54 -6.64 0.50
CA ASN A 176 -6.91 -6.86 0.97
C ASN A 176 -7.18 -6.12 2.28
N TYR A 177 -6.23 -6.17 3.21
CA TYR A 177 -6.34 -5.40 4.45
C TYR A 177 -6.49 -3.90 4.18
N LEU A 178 -5.68 -3.35 3.28
CA LEU A 178 -5.74 -1.95 2.91
C LEU A 178 -7.04 -1.58 2.19
N ILE A 179 -7.56 -2.48 1.34
CA ILE A 179 -8.83 -2.28 0.64
C ILE A 179 -10.00 -2.23 1.62
N GLU A 180 -9.98 -3.04 2.66
CA GLU A 180 -11.02 -3.10 3.67
C GLU A 180 -10.98 -1.91 4.65
N SER A 181 -9.88 -1.15 4.68
CA SER A 181 -9.72 0.03 5.53
C SER A 181 -10.05 1.32 4.78
N GLU A 182 -10.55 2.33 5.49
CA GLU A 182 -10.83 3.64 4.89
C GLU A 182 -9.56 4.31 4.35
N GLU A 183 -8.40 4.00 4.92
CA GLU A 183 -7.11 4.54 4.52
C GLU A 183 -6.56 3.92 3.24
N ALA A 184 -7.11 2.82 2.76
CA ALA A 184 -6.69 2.17 1.52
C ALA A 184 -6.73 3.15 0.34
N ILE A 185 -7.74 3.99 0.29
CA ILE A 185 -7.94 4.98 -0.76
C ILE A 185 -6.81 6.01 -0.76
N ASN A 186 -6.27 6.33 0.42
CA ASN A 186 -5.15 7.27 0.57
C ASN A 186 -3.84 6.72 -0.02
N PHE A 187 -3.73 5.42 -0.21
CA PHE A 187 -2.56 4.77 -0.82
C PHE A 187 -2.74 4.49 -2.31
N TYR A 188 -3.89 4.80 -2.88
CA TYR A 188 -4.18 4.51 -4.29
C TYR A 188 -3.17 5.21 -5.22
N TYR A 189 -3.00 6.51 -5.05
CA TYR A 189 -1.92 7.25 -5.67
C TYR A 189 -1.12 7.97 -4.60
N THR A 190 0.20 7.80 -4.65
CA THR A 190 1.09 8.54 -3.77
C THR A 190 2.04 9.37 -4.62
N VAL A 191 1.86 10.66 -4.56
CA VAL A 191 2.68 11.64 -5.28
C VAL A 191 3.41 12.47 -4.24
N GLU A 192 4.69 12.75 -4.48
CA GLU A 192 5.42 13.67 -3.64
C GLU A 192 4.83 15.08 -3.79
N GLU A 193 4.42 15.67 -2.66
CA GLU A 193 3.81 17.01 -2.66
C GLU A 193 4.67 18.07 -3.33
N LYS A 194 5.98 17.96 -3.17
CA LYS A 194 6.95 18.88 -3.75
C LYS A 194 7.07 18.77 -5.27
N ARG A 195 6.62 17.67 -5.85
CA ARG A 195 6.76 17.39 -7.26
C ARG A 195 5.77 18.15 -8.12
N THR A 196 4.52 18.14 -7.70
CA THR A 196 3.40 18.63 -8.51
C THR A 196 2.70 19.83 -7.92
N GLY A 197 2.90 20.13 -6.64
CA GLY A 197 2.13 21.15 -5.93
C GLY A 197 0.64 20.80 -5.81
N ILE A 198 0.25 19.62 -6.25
CA ILE A 198 -1.13 19.15 -6.22
C ILE A 198 -1.23 18.03 -5.22
N LYS A 199 -2.06 18.22 -4.22
CA LYS A 199 -2.47 17.12 -3.34
C LYS A 199 -3.48 16.26 -4.08
N ILE A 200 -3.10 15.02 -4.37
CA ILE A 200 -4.07 14.05 -4.84
C ILE A 200 -4.74 13.49 -3.60
N SER A 201 -5.91 13.99 -3.33
CA SER A 201 -6.74 13.51 -2.25
C SER A 201 -7.81 12.60 -2.82
N PHE A 202 -7.83 11.34 -2.39
CA PHE A 202 -8.91 10.40 -2.65
C PHE A 202 -9.78 10.25 -1.41
N ILE A 203 -9.85 11.30 -0.62
CA ILE A 203 -10.77 11.33 0.52
C ILE A 203 -12.19 11.42 -0.04
N LEU A 204 -12.96 10.42 0.24
CA LEU A 204 -14.38 10.39 -0.06
C LEU A 204 -15.18 11.18 0.99
#